data_0c9f6fac0a845fb5abaaf413de6ba251
#
_entry.id   0c9f6fac0a845fb5abaaf413de6ba251
#
_cell.length_a   1.000
_cell.length_b   1.000
_cell.length_c   1.000
_cell.angle_alpha   90.00
_cell.angle_beta   90.00
_cell.angle_gamma   90.00
#
_symmetry.space_group_name_H-M   'P 1'
#
loop_
_entity.id
_entity.type
_entity.pdbx_description
1 polymer ?
#
loop_
_entity_poly.entity_id
_entity_poly.type
_entity_poly.pdbx_seq_one_letter_code
_entity_poly.pdbx_strand_id
1 'polypeptide(L)' 'NELVANAFAALPKQEQSILILFCVLELGDGEIGDLMGMSRSAVQRHRTKTLNELQKKLKAHLPEGG' A
#
# COMPACT_ATOMS: atom_id res chain seq x y z
N ASN A 1 1.33 9.82 -11.97
CA ASN A 1 2.76 10.09 -11.96
C ASN A 1 3.55 8.80 -12.14
N GLU A 2 4.53 8.83 -13.04
CA GLU A 2 5.32 7.64 -13.38
C GLU A 2 6.09 7.08 -12.18
N LEU A 3 6.61 7.94 -11.33
CA LEU A 3 7.34 7.53 -10.13
C LEU A 3 6.43 6.71 -9.19
N VAL A 4 5.23 7.22 -8.96
CA VAL A 4 4.27 6.53 -8.10
C VAL A 4 3.84 5.22 -8.73
N ALA A 5 3.55 5.22 -10.04
CA ALA A 5 3.14 4.02 -10.74
C ALA A 5 4.23 2.95 -10.70
N ASN A 6 5.49 3.34 -10.90
CA ASN A 6 6.60 2.40 -10.86
C ASN A 6 6.81 1.84 -9.46
N ALA A 7 6.72 2.69 -8.44
CA ALA A 7 6.86 2.25 -7.05
C ALA A 7 5.73 1.27 -6.69
N PHE A 8 4.50 1.56 -7.12
CA PHE A 8 3.37 0.68 -6.88
C PHE A 8 3.52 -0.65 -7.61
N ALA A 9 3.94 -0.60 -8.88
CA ALA A 9 4.12 -1.80 -9.68
C ALA A 9 5.21 -2.72 -9.13
N ALA A 10 6.15 -2.19 -8.38
CA ALA A 10 7.21 -2.99 -7.77
C ALA A 10 6.75 -3.75 -6.53
N LEU A 11 5.56 -3.44 -6.00
CA LEU A 11 5.02 -4.12 -4.83
C LEU A 11 4.53 -5.52 -5.19
N PRO A 12 4.60 -6.49 -4.25
CA PRO A 12 3.94 -7.78 -4.44
C PRO A 12 2.45 -7.59 -4.71
N LYS A 13 1.86 -8.51 -5.46
CA LYS A 13 0.46 -8.39 -5.84
C LYS A 13 -0.48 -8.31 -4.65
N GLN A 14 -0.17 -9.03 -3.57
CA GLN A 14 -0.99 -8.99 -2.36
C GLN A 14 -1.04 -7.57 -1.80
N GLU A 15 0.10 -6.90 -1.70
CA GLU A 15 0.17 -5.55 -1.20
C GLU A 15 -0.51 -4.56 -2.14
N GLN A 16 -0.37 -4.76 -3.44
CA GLN A 16 -1.08 -3.94 -4.42
C GLN A 16 -2.59 -4.03 -4.21
N SER A 17 -3.10 -5.24 -4.05
CA SER A 17 -4.52 -5.45 -3.83
C SER A 17 -5.01 -4.78 -2.55
N ILE A 18 -4.26 -4.93 -1.46
CA ILE A 18 -4.62 -4.31 -0.19
C ILE A 18 -4.68 -2.79 -0.33
N LEU A 19 -3.70 -2.19 -0.98
CA LEU A 19 -3.69 -0.74 -1.16
C LEU A 19 -4.82 -0.25 -2.06
N ILE A 20 -5.14 -0.99 -3.10
CA ILE A 20 -6.25 -0.62 -3.98
C ILE A 20 -7.56 -0.67 -3.21
N LEU A 21 -7.80 -1.75 -2.47
CA LEU A 21 -9.03 -1.89 -1.69
C LEU A 21 -9.12 -0.81 -0.62
N PHE A 22 -8.01 -0.45 -0.02
CA PHE A 22 -8.00 0.56 1.04
C PHE A 22 -8.10 1.98 0.48
N CYS A 23 -7.29 2.32 -0.51
CA CYS A 23 -7.17 3.70 -0.99
C CYS A 23 -8.21 4.06 -2.03
N VAL A 24 -8.55 3.15 -2.92
CA VAL A 24 -9.49 3.43 -4.02
C VAL A 24 -10.92 3.14 -3.61
N LEU A 25 -11.16 1.94 -3.07
CA LEU A 25 -12.50 1.53 -2.66
C LEU A 25 -12.84 1.94 -1.23
N GLU A 26 -11.86 2.42 -0.48
CA GLU A 26 -12.01 2.92 0.87
C GLU A 26 -12.61 1.90 1.85
N LEU A 27 -12.24 0.63 1.67
CA LEU A 27 -12.72 -0.43 2.54
C LEU A 27 -11.93 -0.44 3.84
N GLY A 28 -12.57 -0.89 4.92
CA GLY A 28 -11.90 -1.07 6.20
C GLY A 28 -11.03 -2.32 6.21
N ASP A 29 -10.11 -2.41 7.17
CA ASP A 29 -9.20 -3.55 7.27
C ASP A 29 -9.94 -4.87 7.44
N GLY A 30 -11.06 -4.86 8.16
CA GLY A 30 -11.89 -6.06 8.32
C GLY A 30 -12.51 -6.53 7.02
N GLU A 31 -13.01 -5.60 6.21
CA GLU A 31 -13.60 -5.91 4.91
C GLU A 31 -12.54 -6.43 3.94
N ILE A 32 -11.37 -5.79 3.93
CA ILE A 32 -10.25 -6.25 3.10
C ILE A 32 -9.84 -7.65 3.51
N GLY A 33 -9.78 -7.91 4.82
CA GLY A 33 -9.45 -9.23 5.34
C GLY A 33 -10.42 -10.30 4.86
N ASP A 34 -11.72 -9.99 4.87
CA ASP A 34 -12.73 -10.92 4.39
C ASP A 34 -12.54 -11.24 2.91
N LEU A 35 -12.21 -10.23 2.10
CA LEU A 35 -12.00 -10.43 0.67
C LEU A 35 -10.70 -11.15 0.35
N MET A 36 -9.66 -10.93 1.15
CA MET A 36 -8.33 -11.49 0.92
C MET A 36 -8.09 -12.79 1.67
N GLY A 37 -9.02 -13.22 2.51
CA GLY A 37 -8.81 -14.39 3.36
C GLY A 37 -7.79 -14.14 4.46
N MET A 38 -7.72 -12.93 4.98
CA MET A 38 -6.74 -12.52 5.99
C MET A 38 -7.45 -11.97 7.23
N SER A 39 -6.77 -12.04 8.37
CA SER A 39 -7.30 -11.41 9.57
C SER A 39 -7.18 -9.89 9.45
N ARG A 40 -8.03 -9.18 10.19
CA ARG A 40 -7.99 -7.73 10.26
C ARG A 40 -6.60 -7.22 10.67
N SER A 41 -6.00 -7.86 11.67
CA SER A 41 -4.67 -7.48 12.15
C SER A 41 -3.60 -7.67 11.09
N ALA A 42 -3.70 -8.76 10.32
CA ALA A 42 -2.74 -9.03 9.25
C ALA A 42 -2.85 -7.96 8.16
N VAL A 43 -4.07 -7.58 7.77
CA VAL A 43 -4.28 -6.53 6.78
C VAL A 43 -3.67 -5.23 7.26
N GLN A 44 -3.90 -4.86 8.52
CA GLN A 44 -3.36 -3.64 9.09
C GLN A 44 -1.84 -3.62 9.05
N ARG A 45 -1.20 -4.73 9.42
CA ARG A 45 0.26 -4.81 9.40
C ARG A 45 0.82 -4.69 7.99
N HIS A 46 0.23 -5.40 7.04
CA HIS A 46 0.66 -5.33 5.64
C HIS A 46 0.47 -3.92 5.09
N ARG A 47 -0.69 -3.32 5.35
CA ARG A 47 -0.99 -1.98 4.87
C ARG A 47 0.00 -0.95 5.42
N THR A 48 0.23 -0.98 6.74
CA THR A 48 1.15 -0.04 7.39
C THR A 48 2.57 -0.20 6.86
N LYS A 49 3.05 -1.43 6.77
CA LYS A 49 4.39 -1.71 6.27
C LYS A 49 4.55 -1.24 4.83
N THR A 50 3.58 -1.57 3.99
CA THR A 50 3.64 -1.24 2.57
C THR A 50 3.61 0.27 2.34
N LEU A 51 2.75 0.98 3.07
CA LEU A 51 2.70 2.43 2.97
C LEU A 51 4.01 3.08 3.42
N ASN A 52 4.62 2.57 4.49
CA ASN A 52 5.90 3.08 4.95
C ASN A 52 7.00 2.86 3.92
N GLU A 53 7.05 1.68 3.32
CA GLU A 53 8.04 1.38 2.29
C GLU A 53 7.84 2.24 1.06
N LEU A 54 6.58 2.44 0.66
CA LEU A 54 6.26 3.27 -0.48
C LEU A 54 6.67 4.72 -0.24
N GLN A 55 6.38 5.24 0.96
CA GLN A 55 6.78 6.60 1.32
C GLN A 55 8.29 6.77 1.28
N LYS A 56 9.04 5.79 1.79
CA LYS A 56 10.50 5.84 1.76
C LYS A 56 11.03 5.89 0.33
N LYS A 57 10.49 5.07 -0.55
CA LYS A 57 10.89 5.05 -1.95
C LYS A 57 10.62 6.39 -2.63
N LEU A 58 9.43 6.94 -2.39
CA LEU A 58 9.06 8.22 -2.99
C LEU A 58 9.92 9.35 -2.45
N LYS A 59 10.20 9.35 -1.15
CA LYS A 59 11.04 10.38 -0.54
C LYS A 59 12.47 10.33 -1.07
N ALA A 60 12.99 9.15 -1.35
CA ALA A 60 14.34 9.00 -1.88
C ALA A 60 14.49 9.61 -3.27
N HIS A 61 13.39 9.79 -4.00
CA HIS A 61 13.41 10.34 -5.34
C HIS A 61 12.93 11.79 -5.39
N LEU A 62 12.53 12.37 -4.27
CA LEU A 62 12.11 13.76 -4.22
C LEU A 62 13.32 14.68 -3.98
N PRO A 63 13.30 15.91 -4.57
CA PRO A 63 14.36 16.88 -4.29
C PRO A 63 14.37 17.26 -2.83
N GLU A 64 15.54 17.33 -2.24
CA GLU A 64 15.67 17.75 -0.85
C GLU A 64 15.48 19.26 -0.72
N GLY A 65 14.98 19.67 0.43
CA GLY A 65 14.79 21.07 0.72
C GLY A 65 13.67 21.72 -0.05
N GLY A 66 12.86 20.90 -0.69
CA GLY A 66 11.73 21.42 -1.42
C GLY A 66 10.75 22.15 -0.53
#